data_c79f5dcd9811f3b99a7d3dfa14b9d0c1
#
_entry.id   c79f5dcd9811f3b99a7d3dfa14b9d0c1
#
_cell.length_a   1.000
_cell.length_b   1.000
_cell.length_c   1.000
_cell.angle_alpha   90.00
_cell.angle_beta   90.00
_cell.angle_gamma   90.00
#
_symmetry.space_group_name_H-M   'P 1'
#
loop_
_entity.id
_entity.type
_entity.pdbx_description
1 polymer ?
#
loop_
_entity_poly.entity_id
_entity_poly.type
_entity_poly.pdbx_seq_one_letter_code
_entity_poly.pdbx_strand_id
1 'polypeptide(L)'
;MAQGEITNGLNFEALRYAIERCDPDLVLSFYTEDAQLSIVNAEDQRRSPFELRGKAEIAKHLRAVFSQGTSHRVDREVVAEDRVTFREACEYPDGIRVWVETTLEVQDGKIVRQVDVVETADLS
;
A
#
# COMPACT_ATOMS: atom_id res chain seq x y z
N MET A 1 -16.27 17.63 14.23
CA MET A 1 -14.94 17.46 13.68
C MET A 1 -14.83 16.10 13.01
N ALA A 2 -14.55 16.10 11.73
CA ALA A 2 -14.49 14.85 10.98
C ALA A 2 -13.17 14.13 11.27
N GLN A 3 -13.25 12.94 11.81
CA GLN A 3 -12.08 12.14 12.18
C GLN A 3 -12.12 10.76 11.53
N GLY A 4 -12.98 10.60 10.48
CA GLY A 4 -13.18 9.29 9.88
C GLY A 4 -11.96 8.72 9.18
N GLU A 5 -10.98 9.58 8.80
CA GLU A 5 -9.79 9.14 8.12
C GLU A 5 -8.64 8.80 9.05
N ILE A 6 -8.85 8.85 10.38
CA ILE A 6 -7.78 8.59 11.35
C ILE A 6 -8.02 7.25 12.01
N THR A 7 -7.05 6.35 11.92
CA THR A 7 -7.06 5.04 12.55
C THR A 7 -5.86 4.96 13.49
N ASN A 8 -6.10 4.85 14.80
CA ASN A 8 -5.04 4.85 15.81
C ASN A 8 -4.02 5.96 15.58
N GLY A 9 -4.49 7.14 15.19
CA GLY A 9 -3.61 8.27 14.90
C GLY A 9 -3.07 8.32 13.49
N LEU A 10 -3.34 7.32 12.65
CA LEU A 10 -2.93 7.35 11.25
C LEU A 10 -3.89 8.24 10.45
N ASN A 11 -3.34 9.21 9.74
CA ASN A 11 -4.12 10.05 8.84
C ASN A 11 -4.15 9.40 7.46
N PHE A 12 -5.27 8.74 7.16
CA PHE A 12 -5.39 8.00 5.90
C PHE A 12 -5.32 8.92 4.68
N GLU A 13 -5.93 10.10 4.74
CA GLU A 13 -5.90 11.02 3.60
C GLU A 13 -4.49 11.48 3.27
N ALA A 14 -3.65 11.66 4.29
CA ALA A 14 -2.25 12.00 4.06
C ALA A 14 -1.50 10.84 3.42
N LEU A 15 -1.78 9.62 3.84
CA LEU A 15 -1.18 8.43 3.24
C LEU A 15 -1.62 8.26 1.78
N ARG A 16 -2.92 8.41 1.51
CA ARG A 16 -3.47 8.35 0.16
C ARG A 16 -2.77 9.36 -0.75
N TYR A 17 -2.64 10.59 -0.28
CA TYR A 17 -1.98 11.65 -1.03
C TYR A 17 -0.54 11.26 -1.38
N ALA A 18 0.19 10.71 -0.41
CA ALA A 18 1.57 10.30 -0.63
C ALA A 18 1.67 9.20 -1.68
N ILE A 19 0.77 8.22 -1.64
CA ILE A 19 0.75 7.12 -2.61
C ILE A 19 0.43 7.65 -4.00
N GLU A 20 -0.59 8.49 -4.12
CA GLU A 20 -1.02 8.98 -5.43
C GLU A 20 -0.02 9.93 -6.05
N ARG A 21 0.81 10.57 -5.23
CA ARG A 21 1.89 11.42 -5.72
C ARG A 21 3.18 10.64 -5.99
N CYS A 22 3.19 9.35 -5.72
CA CYS A 22 4.38 8.51 -5.91
C CYS A 22 5.57 9.04 -5.13
N ASP A 23 5.34 9.40 -3.86
CA ASP A 23 6.38 9.95 -2.98
C ASP A 23 6.81 8.88 -2.00
N PRO A 24 7.89 8.12 -2.29
CA PRO A 24 8.25 6.99 -1.45
C PRO A 24 8.70 7.40 -0.05
N ASP A 25 9.39 8.53 0.08
CA ASP A 25 9.85 8.96 1.39
C ASP A 25 8.69 9.36 2.30
N LEU A 26 7.68 10.01 1.72
CA LEU A 26 6.51 10.39 2.49
C LEU A 26 5.68 9.16 2.89
N VAL A 27 5.49 8.22 1.96
CA VAL A 27 4.81 6.95 2.28
C VAL A 27 5.56 6.23 3.38
N LEU A 28 6.90 6.17 3.26
CA LEU A 28 7.74 5.45 4.22
C LEU A 28 7.61 6.01 5.64
N SER A 29 7.34 7.31 5.76
CA SER A 29 7.21 7.95 7.07
C SER A 29 6.05 7.40 7.89
N PHE A 30 5.11 6.68 7.26
CA PHE A 30 3.97 6.09 7.95
C PHE A 30 4.27 4.71 8.56
N TYR A 31 5.44 4.14 8.31
CA TYR A 31 5.79 2.79 8.78
C TYR A 31 6.66 2.82 10.02
N THR A 32 6.53 1.77 10.85
CA THR A 32 7.47 1.56 11.96
C THR A 32 8.78 1.01 11.40
N GLU A 33 9.85 1.10 12.23
CA GLU A 33 11.17 0.61 11.82
C GLU A 33 11.17 -0.89 11.51
N ASP A 34 10.35 -1.66 12.22
CA ASP A 34 10.29 -3.11 12.07
C ASP A 34 9.05 -3.58 11.31
N ALA A 35 8.41 -2.70 10.56
CA ALA A 35 7.21 -3.04 9.80
C ALA A 35 7.46 -4.19 8.84
N GLN A 36 6.41 -4.93 8.54
CA GLN A 36 6.46 -6.05 7.61
C GLN A 36 5.48 -5.84 6.47
N LEU A 37 5.90 -6.20 5.26
CA LEU A 37 5.07 -6.11 4.07
C LEU A 37 5.10 -7.45 3.35
N SER A 38 3.93 -8.03 3.12
CA SER A 38 3.79 -9.27 2.34
C SER A 38 3.06 -8.96 1.05
N ILE A 39 3.59 -9.45 -0.06
CA ILE A 39 2.99 -9.27 -1.38
C ILE A 39 2.59 -10.63 -1.90
N VAL A 40 1.30 -10.80 -2.16
CA VAL A 40 0.70 -12.06 -2.59
C VAL A 40 0.18 -11.89 -4.00
N ASN A 41 0.49 -12.86 -4.88
CA ASN A 41 -0.05 -12.86 -6.23
C ASN A 41 -1.36 -13.65 -6.22
N ALA A 42 -2.48 -12.96 -6.43
CA ALA A 42 -3.80 -13.58 -6.40
C ALA A 42 -4.00 -14.62 -7.50
N GLU A 43 -3.25 -14.49 -8.59
CA GLU A 43 -3.39 -15.37 -9.76
C GLU A 43 -2.52 -16.62 -9.68
N ASP A 44 -1.61 -16.68 -8.72
CA ASP A 44 -0.74 -17.83 -8.52
C ASP A 44 -0.58 -18.09 -7.03
N GLN A 45 -1.59 -18.72 -6.46
CA GLN A 45 -1.64 -18.95 -5.01
C GLN A 45 -0.67 -20.03 -4.55
N ARG A 46 -0.06 -20.76 -5.47
CA ARG A 46 0.96 -21.75 -5.11
C ARG A 46 2.31 -21.10 -4.84
N ARG A 47 2.49 -19.88 -5.28
CA ARG A 47 3.72 -19.14 -5.03
C ARG A 47 3.71 -18.58 -3.62
N SER A 48 4.84 -18.70 -2.92
CA SER A 48 4.99 -18.11 -1.59
C SER A 48 4.91 -16.60 -1.68
N PRO A 49 4.36 -15.92 -0.66
CA PRO A 49 4.37 -14.47 -0.63
C PRO A 49 5.79 -13.92 -0.68
N PHE A 50 5.94 -12.78 -1.34
CA PHE A 50 7.19 -12.03 -1.30
C PHE A 50 7.16 -11.16 -0.06
N GLU A 51 8.13 -11.34 0.85
CA GLU A 51 8.10 -10.67 2.14
C GLU A 51 9.26 -9.72 2.30
N LEU A 52 8.95 -8.53 2.80
CA LEU A 52 9.91 -7.49 3.13
C LEU A 52 9.83 -7.23 4.62
N ARG A 53 10.97 -7.18 5.29
CA ARG A 53 11.02 -6.99 6.72
C ARG A 53 11.87 -5.77 7.04
N GLY A 54 11.25 -4.85 7.76
CA GLY A 54 11.92 -3.65 8.19
C GLY A 54 11.81 -2.51 7.20
N LYS A 55 11.94 -1.32 7.74
CA LYS A 55 11.73 -0.09 6.99
C LYS A 55 12.71 0.07 5.83
N ALA A 56 13.95 -0.42 6.00
CA ALA A 56 14.95 -0.30 4.93
C ALA A 56 14.58 -1.11 3.70
N GLU A 57 14.10 -2.35 3.89
CA GLU A 57 13.66 -3.17 2.76
C GLU A 57 12.43 -2.59 2.10
N ILE A 58 11.50 -2.11 2.89
CA ILE A 58 10.27 -1.49 2.37
C ILE A 58 10.62 -0.22 1.59
N ALA A 59 11.57 0.57 2.08
CA ALA A 59 12.02 1.78 1.38
C ALA A 59 12.56 1.47 -0.01
N LYS A 60 13.38 0.44 -0.10
CA LYS A 60 13.96 0.03 -1.38
C LYS A 60 12.86 -0.38 -2.36
N HIS A 61 11.88 -1.13 -1.87
CA HIS A 61 10.74 -1.56 -2.68
C HIS A 61 9.91 -0.38 -3.17
N LEU A 62 9.57 0.54 -2.28
CA LEU A 62 8.76 1.71 -2.63
C LEU A 62 9.46 2.58 -3.67
N ARG A 63 10.77 2.80 -3.51
CA ARG A 63 11.52 3.58 -4.49
C ARG A 63 11.53 2.93 -5.85
N ALA A 64 11.66 1.60 -5.90
CA ALA A 64 11.63 0.88 -7.15
C ALA A 64 10.24 0.99 -7.81
N VAL A 65 9.18 0.78 -7.04
CA VAL A 65 7.81 0.83 -7.55
C VAL A 65 7.46 2.22 -8.07
N PHE A 66 7.75 3.25 -7.27
CA PHE A 66 7.35 4.61 -7.62
C PHE A 66 8.22 5.25 -8.70
N SER A 67 9.34 4.62 -9.07
CA SER A 67 10.21 5.13 -10.13
C SER A 67 9.84 4.63 -11.51
N GLN A 68 8.82 3.79 -11.64
CA GLN A 68 8.48 3.13 -12.91
C GLN A 68 7.56 3.96 -13.81
N GLY A 69 7.17 5.15 -13.38
CA GLY A 69 6.24 5.96 -14.17
C GLY A 69 4.81 5.46 -14.13
N THR A 70 4.50 4.61 -13.16
CA THR A 70 3.18 4.04 -12.96
C THR A 70 2.29 5.03 -12.21
N SER A 71 1.04 5.19 -12.63
CA SER A 71 0.09 5.98 -11.87
C SER A 71 -0.56 5.10 -10.80
N HIS A 72 -0.86 5.70 -9.65
CA HIS A 72 -1.47 5.03 -8.53
C HIS A 72 -2.70 5.80 -8.08
N ARG A 73 -3.83 5.11 -7.94
CA ARG A 73 -5.06 5.70 -7.44
C ARG A 73 -5.63 4.82 -6.34
N VAL A 74 -5.98 5.45 -5.22
CA VAL A 74 -6.50 4.73 -4.05
C VAL A 74 -8.00 4.93 -3.96
N ASP A 75 -8.75 3.84 -3.85
CA ASP A 75 -10.20 3.90 -3.67
C ASP A 75 -10.66 2.74 -2.77
N ARG A 76 -11.97 2.70 -2.51
CA ARG A 76 -12.64 1.65 -1.74
C ARG A 76 -12.04 1.50 -0.34
N GLU A 77 -11.68 2.62 0.27
CA GLU A 77 -11.09 2.58 1.60
C GLU A 77 -12.14 2.26 2.66
N VAL A 78 -11.73 1.44 3.62
CA VAL A 78 -12.49 1.16 4.83
C VAL A 78 -11.53 1.39 6.00
N VAL A 79 -11.83 2.37 6.83
CA VAL A 79 -10.99 2.75 7.97
C VAL A 79 -11.65 2.25 9.24
N ALA A 80 -11.02 1.29 9.89
CA ALA A 80 -11.45 0.75 11.17
C ALA A 80 -10.49 1.20 12.26
N GLU A 81 -10.71 0.75 13.48
CA GLU A 81 -9.95 1.26 14.62
C GLU A 81 -8.45 0.96 14.52
N ASP A 82 -8.10 -0.28 14.12
CA ASP A 82 -6.71 -0.72 14.05
C ASP A 82 -6.32 -1.25 12.68
N ARG A 83 -7.20 -1.08 11.69
CA ARG A 83 -6.99 -1.67 10.38
C ARG A 83 -7.58 -0.77 9.30
N VAL A 84 -6.85 -0.65 8.20
CA VAL A 84 -7.33 0.05 7.02
C VAL A 84 -7.22 -0.88 5.84
N THR A 85 -8.27 -0.96 5.04
CA THR A 85 -8.22 -1.68 3.76
C THR A 85 -8.54 -0.71 2.65
N PHE A 86 -7.90 -0.90 1.50
CA PHE A 86 -8.21 -0.10 0.32
C PHE A 86 -7.74 -0.84 -0.92
N ARG A 87 -8.19 -0.35 -2.07
CA ARG A 87 -7.70 -0.84 -3.35
C ARG A 87 -6.84 0.22 -3.99
N GLU A 88 -5.73 -0.20 -4.56
CA GLU A 88 -4.85 0.66 -5.33
C GLU A 88 -4.93 0.23 -6.78
N ALA A 89 -5.33 1.15 -7.65
CA ALA A 89 -5.38 0.91 -9.09
C ALA A 89 -4.11 1.49 -9.70
N CYS A 90 -3.31 0.62 -10.30
CA CYS A 90 -2.01 1.00 -10.88
C CYS A 90 -2.08 0.86 -12.39
N GLU A 91 -1.61 1.88 -13.09
CA GLU A 91 -1.52 1.81 -14.55
C GLU A 91 -0.11 2.10 -14.96
N TYR A 92 0.51 1.13 -15.65
CA TYR A 92 1.88 1.24 -16.13
C TYR A 92 1.94 2.03 -17.45
N PRO A 93 3.11 2.57 -17.82
CA PRO A 93 3.23 3.35 -19.04
C PRO A 93 2.83 2.61 -20.33
N ASP A 94 2.93 1.27 -20.32
CA ASP A 94 2.55 0.45 -21.47
C ASP A 94 1.05 0.13 -21.52
N GLY A 95 0.27 0.68 -20.57
CA GLY A 95 -1.17 0.46 -20.52
C GLY A 95 -1.62 -0.73 -19.69
N ILE A 96 -0.69 -1.53 -19.19
CA ILE A 96 -1.05 -2.65 -18.32
C ILE A 96 -1.59 -2.09 -17.00
N ARG A 97 -2.68 -2.68 -16.52
CA ARG A 97 -3.33 -2.28 -15.27
C ARG A 97 -3.22 -3.39 -14.25
N VAL A 98 -2.92 -3.01 -13.03
CA VAL A 98 -2.78 -3.92 -11.90
C VAL A 98 -3.58 -3.36 -10.74
N TRP A 99 -4.33 -4.23 -10.07
CA TRP A 99 -5.08 -3.86 -8.87
C TRP A 99 -4.41 -4.50 -7.68
N VAL A 100 -4.30 -3.74 -6.60
CA VAL A 100 -3.71 -4.22 -5.36
C VAL A 100 -4.72 -4.00 -4.24
N GLU A 101 -5.14 -5.10 -3.61
CA GLU A 101 -5.95 -5.01 -2.40
C GLU A 101 -4.99 -4.95 -1.22
N THR A 102 -5.03 -3.85 -0.50
CA THR A 102 -4.08 -3.59 0.58
C THR A 102 -4.79 -3.61 1.92
N THR A 103 -4.19 -4.30 2.88
CA THR A 103 -4.63 -4.31 4.27
C THR A 103 -3.48 -3.82 5.13
N LEU A 104 -3.76 -2.79 5.93
CA LEU A 104 -2.78 -2.22 6.87
C LEU A 104 -3.21 -2.52 8.29
N GLU A 105 -2.27 -2.96 9.12
CA GLU A 105 -2.45 -3.00 10.57
C GLU A 105 -1.71 -1.81 11.16
N VAL A 106 -2.40 -1.05 12.01
CA VAL A 106 -1.92 0.24 12.50
C VAL A 106 -1.85 0.24 14.02
N GLN A 107 -0.72 0.72 14.56
CA GLN A 107 -0.54 0.93 15.99
C GLN A 107 0.13 2.29 16.19
N ASP A 108 -0.43 3.08 17.09
CA ASP A 108 0.13 4.38 17.47
C ASP A 108 0.43 5.27 16.26
N GLY A 109 -0.51 5.26 15.30
CA GLY A 109 -0.40 6.10 14.12
C GLY A 109 0.54 5.61 13.04
N LYS A 110 1.11 4.41 13.21
CA LYS A 110 2.08 3.87 12.26
C LYS A 110 1.64 2.50 11.75
N ILE A 111 2.04 2.20 10.54
CA ILE A 111 1.79 0.89 9.94
C ILE A 111 2.82 -0.09 10.47
N VAL A 112 2.33 -1.16 11.10
CA VAL A 112 3.21 -2.21 11.62
C VAL A 112 3.23 -3.41 10.70
N ARG A 113 2.18 -3.59 9.89
CA ARG A 113 2.09 -4.70 8.96
C ARG A 113 1.22 -4.33 7.78
N GLN A 114 1.61 -4.79 6.60
CA GLN A 114 0.85 -4.58 5.37
C GLN A 114 0.81 -5.86 4.57
N VAL A 115 -0.35 -6.17 4.01
CA VAL A 115 -0.51 -7.27 3.08
C VAL A 115 -1.10 -6.73 1.79
N ASP A 116 -0.40 -6.96 0.68
CA ASP A 116 -0.84 -6.57 -0.65
C ASP A 116 -1.20 -7.82 -1.43
N VAL A 117 -2.42 -7.86 -1.97
CA VAL A 117 -2.84 -8.93 -2.87
C VAL A 117 -2.94 -8.33 -4.26
N VAL A 118 -2.07 -8.79 -5.17
CA VAL A 118 -1.89 -8.20 -6.49
C VAL A 118 -2.58 -9.06 -7.54
N GLU A 119 -3.37 -8.42 -8.42
CA GLU A 119 -3.95 -9.10 -9.57
C GLU A 119 -3.95 -8.18 -10.78
N THR A 120 -3.81 -8.77 -11.97
CA THR A 120 -3.88 -8.02 -13.21
C THR A 120 -5.34 -7.69 -13.49
N ALA A 121 -5.61 -6.43 -13.78
CA ALA A 121 -6.97 -6.01 -14.09
C ALA A 121 -7.40 -6.60 -15.43
N ASP A 122 -8.67 -6.98 -15.51
CA ASP A 122 -9.24 -7.48 -16.75
C ASP A 122 -9.45 -6.30 -17.69
N LEU A 123 -8.83 -6.38 -18.86
CA LEU A 123 -8.88 -5.30 -19.86
C LEU A 123 -9.83 -5.63 -21.02
N SER A 124 -10.45 -6.79 -21.01
CA SER A 124 -11.36 -7.19 -22.08
C SER A 124 -12.72 -6.53 -21.98
#